data_95985cb20a00060a1e7af690c844afa2
#
_entry.id   95985cb20a00060a1e7af690c844afa2
#
_cell.length_a   1.000
_cell.length_b   1.000
_cell.length_c   1.000
_cell.angle_alpha   90.00
_cell.angle_beta   90.00
_cell.angle_gamma   90.00
#
_symmetry.space_group_name_H-M   'P 1'
#
loop_
_entity.id
_entity.type
_entity.pdbx_description
1 polymer ?
#
loop_
_entity_poly.entity_id
_entity_poly.type
_entity_poly.pdbx_seq_one_letter_code
_entity_poly.pdbx_strand_id
1 'polypeptide(L)'
;MSTNKKINLTEFLNQQYLCECLTVREIETLLEFTDEVTFAKGEIIADVGEVGEALYFVVSGEAALVHPEEGGGSLELAHANEGEMLGSMSFFDREPRSIRIVAVKANTKLLRLRRIMYQRLRIEHPFIAVNLLEDAIVSLDRLFRRVTQDVATYSKYLYGGKR
;
A
#
# COMPACT_ATOMS: atom_id res chain seq x y z
N MET A 1 -13.32 20.73 -15.29
CA MET A 1 -13.53 19.87 -14.11
C MET A 1 -12.31 19.00 -13.74
N SER A 2 -11.40 18.75 -14.63
CA SER A 2 -10.20 17.92 -14.36
C SER A 2 -9.14 18.60 -13.48
N THR A 3 -8.97 19.91 -13.57
CA THR A 3 -7.90 20.68 -12.92
C THR A 3 -8.07 20.79 -11.40
N ASN A 4 -9.30 20.88 -10.93
CA ASN A 4 -9.57 21.07 -9.49
C ASN A 4 -9.34 19.77 -8.68
N LYS A 5 -9.54 18.61 -9.30
CA LYS A 5 -9.33 17.30 -8.66
C LYS A 5 -7.84 16.94 -8.56
N LYS A 6 -7.04 17.33 -9.57
CA LYS A 6 -5.57 17.15 -9.54
C LYS A 6 -4.90 18.01 -8.48
N ILE A 7 -5.35 19.25 -8.29
CA ILE A 7 -4.79 20.17 -7.28
C ILE A 7 -5.02 19.62 -5.87
N ASN A 8 -6.24 19.15 -5.55
CA ASN A 8 -6.53 18.54 -4.25
C ASN A 8 -5.69 17.28 -3.99
N LEU A 9 -5.45 16.48 -5.01
CA LEU A 9 -4.67 15.26 -4.89
C LEU A 9 -3.17 15.55 -4.72
N THR A 10 -2.65 16.53 -5.44
CA THR A 10 -1.27 17.02 -5.29
C THR A 10 -1.04 17.58 -3.88
N GLU A 11 -1.96 18.39 -3.38
CA GLU A 11 -1.89 18.94 -2.03
C GLU A 11 -1.97 17.85 -0.96
N PHE A 12 -2.86 16.87 -1.14
CA PHE A 12 -2.94 15.70 -0.27
C PHE A 12 -1.61 14.93 -0.23
N LEU A 13 -1.05 14.60 -1.37
CA LEU A 13 0.21 13.85 -1.45
C LEU A 13 1.40 14.65 -0.89
N ASN A 14 1.41 15.96 -1.08
CA ASN A 14 2.46 16.82 -0.54
C ASN A 14 2.50 16.83 0.99
N GLN A 15 1.38 16.54 1.65
CA GLN A 15 1.28 16.42 3.10
C GLN A 15 1.61 15.01 3.62
N GLN A 16 1.78 14.02 2.73
CA GLN A 16 2.09 12.66 3.11
C GLN A 16 3.59 12.43 3.20
N TYR A 17 3.99 11.57 4.12
CA TYR A 17 5.37 11.16 4.29
C TYR A 17 6.00 10.60 3.01
N LEU A 18 5.22 9.86 2.22
CA LEU A 18 5.60 9.32 0.90
C LEU A 18 6.23 10.38 -0.02
N CYS A 19 5.71 11.60 0.01
CA CYS A 19 6.11 12.68 -0.88
C CYS A 19 6.89 13.79 -0.17
N GLU A 20 7.34 13.56 1.06
CA GLU A 20 8.04 14.59 1.86
C GLU A 20 9.29 15.14 1.16
N CYS A 21 9.99 14.28 0.41
CA CYS A 21 11.19 14.65 -0.34
C CYS A 21 10.90 15.10 -1.78
N LEU A 22 9.64 15.06 -2.23
CA LEU A 22 9.24 15.46 -3.57
C LEU A 22 8.74 16.90 -3.61
N THR A 23 9.12 17.62 -4.64
CA THR A 23 8.53 18.91 -4.96
C THR A 23 7.10 18.74 -5.49
N VAL A 24 6.29 19.78 -5.43
CA VAL A 24 4.93 19.80 -6.00
C VAL A 24 4.93 19.36 -7.47
N ARG A 25 5.91 19.82 -8.25
CA ARG A 25 6.04 19.47 -9.67
C ARG A 25 6.36 17.98 -9.87
N GLU A 26 7.18 17.38 -9.01
CA GLU A 26 7.46 15.94 -9.03
C GLU A 26 6.25 15.11 -8.64
N ILE A 27 5.44 15.59 -7.70
CA ILE A 27 4.15 14.98 -7.35
C ILE A 27 3.17 15.04 -8.53
N GLU A 28 3.06 16.17 -9.21
CA GLU A 28 2.24 16.29 -10.43
C GLU A 28 2.71 15.32 -11.50
N THR A 29 4.03 15.17 -11.68
CA THR A 29 4.61 14.19 -12.59
C THR A 29 4.25 12.77 -12.18
N LEU A 30 4.39 12.41 -10.90
CA LEU A 30 4.01 11.09 -10.39
C LEU A 30 2.53 10.76 -10.68
N LEU A 31 1.65 11.74 -10.51
CA LEU A 31 0.22 11.59 -10.79
C LEU A 31 -0.08 11.26 -12.26
N GLU A 32 0.74 11.71 -13.20
CA GLU A 32 0.59 11.38 -14.62
C GLU A 32 0.87 9.90 -14.92
N PHE A 33 1.62 9.21 -14.04
CA PHE A 33 1.92 7.79 -14.13
C PHE A 33 0.93 6.89 -13.40
N THR A 34 -0.05 7.47 -12.71
CA THR A 34 -1.02 6.74 -11.88
C THR A 34 -2.45 6.85 -12.38
N ASP A 35 -3.27 5.87 -12.01
CA ASP A 35 -4.72 5.88 -12.17
C ASP A 35 -5.41 5.96 -10.81
N GLU A 36 -6.52 6.69 -10.69
CA GLU A 36 -7.41 6.64 -9.53
C GLU A 36 -8.39 5.48 -9.67
N VAL A 37 -8.45 4.60 -8.67
CA VAL A 37 -9.40 3.49 -8.59
C VAL A 37 -10.17 3.55 -7.28
N THR A 38 -11.45 3.13 -7.31
CA THR A 38 -12.33 3.17 -6.15
C THR A 38 -12.89 1.77 -5.89
N PHE A 39 -12.91 1.38 -4.63
CA PHE A 39 -13.39 0.07 -4.18
C PHE A 39 -14.54 0.23 -3.20
N ALA A 40 -15.52 -0.67 -3.32
CA ALA A 40 -16.62 -0.79 -2.35
C ALA A 40 -16.11 -1.48 -1.07
N LYS A 41 -16.82 -1.29 0.04
CA LYS A 41 -16.54 -2.01 1.28
C LYS A 41 -16.60 -3.52 1.07
N GLY A 42 -15.53 -4.23 1.48
CA GLY A 42 -15.40 -5.68 1.32
C GLY A 42 -14.87 -6.13 -0.04
N GLU A 43 -14.64 -5.20 -0.98
CA GLU A 43 -14.12 -5.53 -2.29
C GLU A 43 -12.61 -5.86 -2.21
N ILE A 44 -12.21 -6.90 -2.93
CA ILE A 44 -10.82 -7.36 -3.00
C ILE A 44 -10.05 -6.45 -3.95
N ILE A 45 -8.99 -5.84 -3.42
CA ILE A 45 -8.06 -4.98 -4.19
C ILE A 45 -7.01 -5.85 -4.88
N ALA A 46 -6.48 -6.85 -4.16
CA ALA A 46 -5.53 -7.83 -4.68
C ALA A 46 -5.68 -9.14 -3.91
N ASP A 47 -5.66 -10.27 -4.62
CA ASP A 47 -5.93 -11.58 -4.01
C ASP A 47 -4.68 -12.45 -3.83
N VAL A 48 -4.81 -13.46 -2.98
CA VAL A 48 -3.82 -14.51 -2.78
C VAL A 48 -3.61 -15.26 -4.10
N GLY A 49 -2.36 -15.60 -4.39
CA GLY A 49 -1.95 -16.31 -5.61
C GLY A 49 -1.72 -15.40 -6.81
N GLU A 50 -2.13 -14.13 -6.76
CA GLU A 50 -1.83 -13.17 -7.81
C GLU A 50 -0.40 -12.63 -7.66
N VAL A 51 0.28 -12.42 -8.78
CA VAL A 51 1.53 -11.67 -8.83
C VAL A 51 1.24 -10.18 -8.91
N GLY A 52 1.91 -9.38 -8.09
CA GLY A 52 1.68 -7.93 -8.01
C GLY A 52 2.03 -7.20 -9.31
N GLU A 53 1.04 -6.66 -9.99
CA GLU A 53 1.20 -5.86 -11.20
C GLU A 53 1.04 -4.35 -10.97
N ALA A 54 0.75 -3.95 -9.74
CA ALA A 54 0.63 -2.54 -9.38
C ALA A 54 1.01 -2.29 -7.91
N LEU A 55 1.49 -1.06 -7.65
CA LEU A 55 1.54 -0.44 -6.34
C LEU A 55 0.27 0.38 -6.13
N TYR A 56 -0.19 0.46 -4.90
CA TYR A 56 -1.35 1.24 -4.52
C TYR A 56 -1.01 2.21 -3.40
N PHE A 57 -1.57 3.42 -3.46
CA PHE A 57 -1.47 4.44 -2.41
C PHE A 57 -2.87 4.80 -1.95
N VAL A 58 -3.12 4.74 -0.64
CA VAL A 58 -4.43 5.06 -0.08
C VAL A 58 -4.63 6.57 -0.10
N VAL A 59 -5.59 7.05 -0.89
CA VAL A 59 -5.97 8.47 -0.96
C VAL A 59 -7.05 8.78 0.06
N SER A 60 -8.06 7.93 0.15
CA SER A 60 -9.11 8.03 1.16
C SER A 60 -9.69 6.66 1.49
N GLY A 61 -10.16 6.50 2.71
CA GLY A 61 -10.67 5.23 3.19
C GLY A 61 -9.60 4.40 3.88
N GLU A 62 -9.73 3.08 3.79
CA GLU A 62 -8.87 2.16 4.51
C GLU A 62 -8.89 0.78 3.84
N ALA A 63 -7.76 0.10 3.84
CA ALA A 63 -7.62 -1.28 3.39
C ALA A 63 -7.04 -2.16 4.50
N ALA A 64 -7.38 -3.44 4.50
CA ALA A 64 -6.83 -4.45 5.41
C ALA A 64 -5.99 -5.47 4.64
N LEU A 65 -4.92 -5.92 5.29
CA LEU A 65 -4.11 -7.05 4.86
C LEU A 65 -4.59 -8.28 5.61
N VAL A 66 -5.10 -9.26 4.88
CA VAL A 66 -5.82 -10.39 5.44
C VAL A 66 -5.19 -11.70 4.95
N HIS A 67 -4.88 -12.59 5.88
CA HIS A 67 -4.47 -13.96 5.56
C HIS A 67 -5.71 -14.87 5.59
N PRO A 68 -6.09 -15.51 4.47
CA PRO A 68 -7.19 -16.46 4.46
C PRO A 68 -6.81 -17.71 5.26
N GLU A 69 -7.72 -18.19 6.09
CA GLU A 69 -7.55 -19.41 6.88
C GLU A 69 -8.26 -20.60 6.22
N GLU A 70 -7.74 -21.82 6.46
CA GLU A 70 -8.40 -23.04 6.08
C GLU A 70 -9.73 -23.15 6.85
N GLY A 71 -10.85 -23.33 6.12
CA GLY A 71 -12.19 -23.38 6.71
C GLY A 71 -13.04 -22.14 6.52
N GLY A 72 -12.54 -21.11 5.77
CA GLY A 72 -13.32 -19.94 5.37
C GLY A 72 -13.20 -18.74 6.31
N GLY A 73 -12.36 -18.83 7.35
CA GLY A 73 -11.99 -17.69 8.19
C GLY A 73 -10.92 -16.82 7.54
N SER A 74 -10.59 -15.72 8.21
CA SER A 74 -9.49 -14.85 7.80
C SER A 74 -8.85 -14.19 9.02
N LEU A 75 -7.54 -14.10 9.01
CA LEU A 75 -6.75 -13.39 10.01
C LEU A 75 -6.35 -12.03 9.46
N GLU A 76 -6.80 -10.98 10.10
CA GLU A 76 -6.41 -9.62 9.77
C GLU A 76 -5.03 -9.32 10.38
N LEU A 77 -4.06 -9.00 9.53
CA LEU A 77 -2.67 -8.80 9.93
C LEU A 77 -2.32 -7.34 10.17
N ALA A 78 -2.85 -6.46 9.32
CA ALA A 78 -2.58 -5.03 9.39
C ALA A 78 -3.63 -4.23 8.62
N HIS A 79 -3.68 -2.93 8.91
CA HIS A 79 -4.45 -1.94 8.16
C HIS A 79 -3.52 -0.97 7.46
N ALA A 80 -3.97 -0.47 6.32
CA ALA A 80 -3.37 0.65 5.63
C ALA A 80 -4.35 1.80 5.56
N ASN A 81 -3.92 2.93 6.08
CA ASN A 81 -4.67 4.16 6.15
C ASN A 81 -4.25 5.14 5.04
N GLU A 82 -4.92 6.28 4.98
CA GLU A 82 -4.59 7.35 4.05
C GLU A 82 -3.10 7.71 4.08
N GLY A 83 -2.48 7.82 2.92
CA GLY A 83 -1.06 8.09 2.74
C GLY A 83 -0.15 6.85 2.76
N GLU A 84 -0.68 5.67 3.05
CA GLU A 84 0.14 4.45 3.09
C GLU A 84 0.16 3.71 1.75
N MET A 85 1.30 3.05 1.47
CA MET A 85 1.51 2.22 0.27
C MET A 85 1.08 0.78 0.53
N LEU A 86 0.52 0.15 -0.50
CA LEU A 86 0.09 -1.24 -0.50
C LEU A 86 0.67 -2.00 -1.70
N GLY A 87 0.85 -3.30 -1.53
CA GLY A 87 1.14 -4.21 -2.62
C GLY A 87 2.61 -4.31 -3.00
N SER A 88 3.52 -3.65 -2.27
CA SER A 88 4.95 -3.55 -2.59
C SER A 88 5.67 -4.91 -2.63
N MET A 89 5.38 -5.85 -1.73
CA MET A 89 6.09 -7.13 -1.66
C MET A 89 6.01 -7.87 -3.00
N SER A 90 4.85 -8.35 -3.39
CA SER A 90 4.66 -9.10 -4.64
C SER A 90 4.96 -8.27 -5.90
N PHE A 91 4.86 -6.95 -5.81
CA PHE A 91 5.24 -6.07 -6.91
C PHE A 91 6.75 -6.12 -7.19
N PHE A 92 7.58 -6.13 -6.16
CA PHE A 92 9.04 -6.10 -6.33
C PHE A 92 9.66 -7.49 -6.45
N ASP A 93 9.24 -8.47 -5.63
CA ASP A 93 9.80 -9.83 -5.68
C ASP A 93 9.20 -10.72 -6.77
N ARG A 94 8.03 -10.34 -7.29
CA ARG A 94 7.25 -11.10 -8.30
C ARG A 94 6.77 -12.47 -7.84
N GLU A 95 6.78 -12.70 -6.55
CA GLU A 95 6.20 -13.92 -5.97
C GLU A 95 4.67 -13.79 -5.82
N PRO A 96 3.92 -14.88 -5.96
CA PRO A 96 2.50 -14.88 -5.71
C PRO A 96 2.16 -14.38 -4.31
N ARG A 97 1.11 -13.57 -4.17
CA ARG A 97 0.67 -13.04 -2.89
C ARG A 97 0.23 -14.14 -1.94
N SER A 98 0.70 -14.10 -0.71
CA SER A 98 0.20 -14.92 0.41
C SER A 98 -0.86 -14.18 1.23
N ILE A 99 -1.06 -12.89 0.99
CA ILE A 99 -1.93 -11.99 1.73
C ILE A 99 -2.91 -11.34 0.76
N ARG A 100 -4.19 -11.32 1.15
CA ARG A 100 -5.25 -10.60 0.45
C ARG A 100 -5.29 -9.15 0.92
N ILE A 101 -5.56 -8.23 0.01
CA ILE A 101 -5.81 -6.82 0.31
C ILE A 101 -7.29 -6.54 0.04
N VAL A 102 -8.01 -6.03 1.04
CA VAL A 102 -9.45 -5.80 1.00
C VAL A 102 -9.76 -4.37 1.42
N ALA A 103 -10.66 -3.70 0.72
CA ALA A 103 -11.20 -2.41 1.16
C ALA A 103 -12.13 -2.60 2.37
N VAL A 104 -11.86 -1.94 3.48
CA VAL A 104 -12.67 -2.06 4.71
C VAL A 104 -13.67 -0.93 4.91
N LYS A 105 -13.48 0.19 4.20
CA LYS A 105 -14.43 1.31 4.17
C LYS A 105 -15.08 1.45 2.80
N ALA A 106 -16.31 1.95 2.78
CA ALA A 106 -16.99 2.28 1.53
C ALA A 106 -16.25 3.39 0.79
N ASN A 107 -16.25 3.34 -0.54
CA ASN A 107 -15.59 4.32 -1.40
C ASN A 107 -14.09 4.52 -1.09
N THR A 108 -13.39 3.45 -0.74
CA THR A 108 -11.93 3.48 -0.58
C THR A 108 -11.28 3.83 -1.92
N LYS A 109 -10.57 4.94 -1.96
CA LYS A 109 -9.90 5.45 -3.15
C LYS A 109 -8.41 5.22 -3.06
N LEU A 110 -7.86 4.64 -4.11
CA LEU A 110 -6.44 4.36 -4.25
C LEU A 110 -5.90 5.01 -5.52
N LEU A 111 -4.66 5.46 -5.47
CA LEU A 111 -3.85 5.66 -6.67
C LEU A 111 -3.17 4.34 -7.01
N ARG A 112 -3.28 3.94 -8.26
CA ARG A 112 -2.66 2.73 -8.78
C ARG A 112 -1.51 3.09 -9.72
N LEU A 113 -0.31 2.65 -9.39
CA LEU A 113 0.87 2.72 -10.25
C LEU A 113 1.13 1.34 -10.85
N ARG A 114 0.74 1.15 -12.11
CA ARG A 114 0.94 -0.12 -12.82
C ARG A 114 2.42 -0.36 -13.12
N ARG A 115 2.82 -1.61 -13.17
CA ARG A 115 4.22 -2.04 -13.44
C ARG A 115 4.82 -1.38 -14.67
N ILE A 116 4.08 -1.32 -15.78
CA ILE A 116 4.56 -0.70 -17.02
C ILE A 116 4.84 0.79 -16.83
N MET A 117 4.01 1.48 -16.05
CA MET A 117 4.19 2.91 -15.75
C MET A 117 5.35 3.12 -14.76
N TYR A 118 5.54 2.22 -13.80
CA TYR A 118 6.70 2.25 -12.92
C TYR A 118 8.01 2.05 -13.69
N GLN A 119 8.03 1.12 -14.66
CA GLN A 119 9.20 0.92 -15.51
C GLN A 119 9.57 2.18 -16.31
N ARG A 120 8.58 2.89 -16.83
CA ARG A 120 8.78 4.18 -17.48
C ARG A 120 9.27 5.24 -16.50
N LEU A 121 8.63 5.33 -15.34
CA LEU A 121 8.98 6.29 -14.28
C LEU A 121 10.45 6.15 -13.86
N ARG A 122 10.95 4.92 -13.73
CA ARG A 122 12.36 4.65 -13.41
C ARG A 122 13.34 5.23 -14.40
N ILE A 123 12.97 5.27 -15.68
CA ILE A 123 13.83 5.75 -16.77
C ILE A 123 13.69 7.26 -16.93
N GLU A 124 12.45 7.75 -16.94
CA GLU A 124 12.14 9.14 -17.23
C GLU A 124 12.34 10.05 -16.00
N HIS A 125 12.04 9.54 -14.81
CA HIS A 125 12.10 10.28 -13.54
C HIS A 125 12.70 9.45 -12.40
N PRO A 126 13.99 9.09 -12.46
CA PRO A 126 14.62 8.17 -11.53
C PRO A 126 14.58 8.65 -10.07
N PHE A 127 14.62 9.94 -9.82
CA PHE A 127 14.52 10.49 -8.46
C PHE A 127 13.16 10.17 -7.81
N ILE A 128 12.07 10.31 -8.56
CA ILE A 128 10.73 9.94 -8.08
C ILE A 128 10.66 8.45 -7.80
N ALA A 129 11.21 7.61 -8.70
CA ALA A 129 11.23 6.16 -8.52
C ALA A 129 12.03 5.74 -7.28
N VAL A 130 13.17 6.38 -7.00
CA VAL A 130 13.94 6.13 -5.77
C VAL A 130 13.15 6.50 -4.54
N ASN A 131 12.45 7.63 -4.52
CA ASN A 131 11.60 8.03 -3.41
C ASN A 131 10.50 7.00 -3.12
N LEU A 132 9.86 6.45 -4.17
CA LEU A 132 8.88 5.37 -4.02
C LEU A 132 9.49 4.08 -3.45
N LEU A 133 10.72 3.73 -3.85
CA LEU A 133 11.43 2.56 -3.30
C LEU A 133 11.76 2.75 -1.82
N GLU A 134 12.23 3.91 -1.43
CA GLU A 134 12.52 4.22 -0.03
C GLU A 134 11.24 4.13 0.82
N ASP A 135 10.12 4.66 0.33
CA ASP A 135 8.84 4.53 1.02
C ASP A 135 8.35 3.07 1.11
N ALA A 136 8.55 2.29 0.05
CA ALA A 136 8.23 0.86 0.08
C ALA A 136 9.02 0.13 1.17
N ILE A 137 10.32 0.44 1.33
CA ILE A 137 11.17 -0.12 2.39
C ILE A 137 10.64 0.28 3.76
N VAL A 138 10.31 1.55 3.97
CA VAL A 138 9.75 2.04 5.23
C VAL A 138 8.41 1.38 5.56
N SER A 139 7.54 1.21 4.56
CA SER A 139 6.25 0.52 4.72
C SER A 139 6.42 -0.94 5.13
N LEU A 140 7.36 -1.66 4.50
CA LEU A 140 7.68 -3.05 4.84
C LEU A 140 8.29 -3.17 6.24
N ASP A 141 9.19 -2.26 6.61
CA ASP A 141 9.79 -2.23 7.95
C ASP A 141 8.74 -2.00 9.04
N ARG A 142 7.79 -1.10 8.81
CA ARG A 142 6.66 -0.88 9.72
C ARG A 142 5.79 -2.12 9.88
N LEU A 143 5.47 -2.79 8.78
CA LEU A 143 4.70 -4.04 8.80
C LEU A 143 5.45 -5.13 9.57
N PHE A 144 6.73 -5.31 9.28
CA PHE A 144 7.58 -6.28 9.96
C PHE A 144 7.65 -6.04 11.47
N ARG A 145 7.83 -4.79 11.90
CA ARG A 145 7.84 -4.42 13.33
C ARG A 145 6.51 -4.74 14.03
N ARG A 146 5.36 -4.45 13.38
CA ARG A 146 4.04 -4.78 13.93
C ARG A 146 3.90 -6.28 14.14
N VAL A 147 4.16 -7.07 13.10
CA VAL A 147 4.08 -8.54 13.16
C VAL A 147 5.00 -9.12 14.22
N THR A 148 6.22 -8.61 14.32
CA THR A 148 7.20 -9.06 15.33
C THR A 148 6.74 -8.75 16.76
N GLN A 149 6.16 -7.58 17.00
CA GLN A 149 5.60 -7.20 18.30
C GLN A 149 4.41 -8.09 18.70
N ASP A 150 3.53 -8.39 17.75
CA ASP A 150 2.38 -9.25 17.97
C ASP A 150 2.82 -10.67 18.31
N VAL A 151 3.77 -11.23 17.55
CA VAL A 151 4.36 -12.56 17.85
C VAL A 151 5.03 -12.59 19.20
N ALA A 152 5.79 -11.57 19.59
CA ALA A 152 6.44 -11.48 20.90
C ALA A 152 5.41 -11.42 22.04
N THR A 153 4.34 -10.66 21.85
CA THR A 153 3.22 -10.57 22.81
C THR A 153 2.51 -11.89 22.95
N TYR A 154 2.21 -12.56 21.83
CA TYR A 154 1.55 -13.87 21.82
C TYR A 154 2.40 -14.97 22.47
N SER A 155 3.70 -14.95 22.20
CA SER A 155 4.66 -15.88 22.83
C SER A 155 4.71 -15.70 24.35
N LYS A 156 4.67 -14.47 24.86
CA LYS A 156 4.56 -14.19 26.29
C LYS A 156 3.28 -14.77 26.90
N TYR A 157 2.15 -14.66 26.22
CA TYR A 157 0.87 -15.23 26.67
C TYR A 157 0.91 -16.75 26.72
N LEU A 158 1.50 -17.41 25.71
CA LEU A 158 1.55 -18.86 25.63
C LEU A 158 2.59 -19.50 26.56
N TYR A 159 3.73 -18.84 26.74
CA TYR A 159 4.87 -19.42 27.47
C TYR A 159 5.23 -18.70 28.76
N GLY A 160 4.67 -17.51 29.03
CA GLY A 160 4.92 -16.71 30.23
C GLY A 160 4.09 -17.08 31.46
N GLY A 161 3.22 -18.06 31.36
CA GLY A 161 2.32 -18.52 32.45
C GLY A 161 2.87 -19.64 33.35
N LYS A 162 4.17 -19.89 33.29
CA LYS A 162 4.82 -20.84 34.23
C LYS A 162 5.79 -20.11 35.13
N ARG A 163 5.27 -19.59 36.23
CA ARG A 163 5.94 -19.47 37.52
C ARG A 163 5.00 -19.81 38.64
#